data_7f5140bf5a60c940223e9e59a9357925
#
_entry.id   7f5140bf5a60c940223e9e59a9357925
#
_cell.length_a   1.000
_cell.length_b   1.000
_cell.length_c   1.000
_cell.angle_alpha   90.00
_cell.angle_beta   90.00
_cell.angle_gamma   90.00
#
_symmetry.space_group_name_H-M   'P 1'
#
loop_
_entity.id
_entity.type
_entity.pdbx_description
1 polymer ?
#
loop_
_entity_poly.entity_id
_entity_poly.type
_entity_poly.pdbx_seq_one_letter_code
_entity_poly.pdbx_strand_id
1 'polypeptide(L)'
;MRRWHRKDLLVMALGPFAMLEGGATHTDPGTPRNHAATATEVHRTVAHDRSAPLGARSSARSSAPMHHRVLPIARRVASRRPSPGDVEQTIPGDRAPATIVASFDGLGVGFGGPQGTANFRNPSDNSLAVGPDHIVQIVNSRMAIFTKKGARYDTTGRALYGPVETRNVFRGFGGPCERRNNGDAVVRFDQLANRWLIVMPIFSRITDQDDARGAPRDGEPARRSVVGVPGQPGAAARLYQPPPPPPDSQPPVRDSTRPRPPQPPTGVYAMCYALSTGADPLGSYYRYEFVRPLFPDYPRPAVWPDGYYVPTSTGDEVIQKHACVVDRAKMLVGADATEQCVVIDGVNFLNNADVDGTAVPPRGAPNIMMAAGGTQLHKMMEDSVILAWSFHVDWRDPAKTRVDGPRRIPVAPYHYLCDGQLTDCVPQPGAERHLDAQGDKLMARLVYRRVGGHESIVAVHSVNTKAGGGGVRWYEFRLDRRREPVLYQQGTYAPDGAFRWMASAAMDKNGNIGIGYSYGGAGDFVGQRFAGRLASDPLGRLTVREAVLATGEAAQTNTLRWEDYTQTAVDPSDDCTIWYVGDYFRRGASSYSTRIGAFRLPGCSGAR
;
A
#
# COMPACT_ATOMS: atom_id res chain seq x y z
N MET A 1 -21.20 42.23 63.40
CA MET A 1 -21.70 42.00 64.77
C MET A 1 -21.51 40.54 65.09
N ARG A 2 -20.74 40.25 66.19
CA ARG A 2 -20.67 39.07 67.07
C ARG A 2 -20.30 37.74 66.40
N ARG A 3 -19.10 37.21 66.57
CA ARG A 3 -18.28 36.75 67.75
C ARG A 3 -18.67 35.38 68.27
N TRP A 4 -17.63 34.47 68.26
CA TRP A 4 -17.16 33.54 69.31
C TRP A 4 -17.75 32.11 69.27
N HIS A 5 -17.10 31.00 69.61
CA HIS A 5 -15.87 30.71 70.43
C HIS A 5 -15.29 29.34 70.09
N ARG A 6 -14.02 29.20 70.35
CA ARG A 6 -13.13 28.07 70.60
C ARG A 6 -13.57 27.13 71.74
N LYS A 7 -13.02 25.88 71.74
CA LYS A 7 -12.26 25.17 72.79
C LYS A 7 -11.95 23.78 72.28
N ASP A 8 -10.76 23.34 72.15
CA ASP A 8 -9.60 22.89 72.98
C ASP A 8 -9.68 21.44 73.46
N LEU A 9 -8.57 20.71 73.13
CA LEU A 9 -7.78 19.66 73.81
C LEU A 9 -8.41 18.35 74.26
N LEU A 10 -7.84 17.23 73.84
CA LEU A 10 -6.98 16.39 74.70
C LEU A 10 -6.18 15.35 73.90
N VAL A 11 -4.91 15.25 74.22
CA VAL A 11 -3.89 14.29 73.77
C VAL A 11 -4.02 13.02 74.60
N MET A 12 -3.88 11.83 73.98
CA MET A 12 -3.25 10.68 74.62
C MET A 12 -2.58 9.77 73.58
N ALA A 13 -1.32 9.57 73.79
CA ALA A 13 -0.44 8.66 73.10
C ALA A 13 -0.56 7.23 73.67
N LEU A 14 -0.50 6.22 72.80
CA LEU A 14 0.04 4.89 73.13
C LEU A 14 0.52 4.22 71.84
N GLY A 15 1.73 3.76 71.84
CA GLY A 15 2.53 3.22 70.74
C GLY A 15 2.25 1.74 70.43
N PRO A 16 3.19 0.98 69.82
CA PRO A 16 3.00 0.50 68.45
C PRO A 16 2.68 -1.01 68.37
N PHE A 17 1.89 -1.41 67.41
CA PHE A 17 1.82 -2.79 66.92
C PHE A 17 2.13 -2.84 65.45
N ALA A 18 3.25 -3.45 65.09
CA ALA A 18 3.63 -3.77 63.73
C ALA A 18 2.76 -4.91 63.21
N MET A 19 2.02 -4.66 62.16
CA MET A 19 1.52 -5.70 61.24
C MET A 19 2.07 -5.42 59.84
N LEU A 20 2.80 -6.41 59.33
CA LEU A 20 3.23 -6.52 57.96
C LEU A 20 1.99 -6.74 57.06
N GLU A 21 1.54 -5.72 56.36
CA GLU A 21 0.69 -5.90 55.18
C GLU A 21 1.52 -5.66 53.95
N GLY A 22 1.60 -6.69 53.10
CA GLY A 22 2.25 -6.65 51.82
C GLY A 22 1.60 -5.62 50.90
N GLY A 23 2.32 -4.53 50.67
CA GLY A 23 1.95 -3.54 49.68
C GLY A 23 2.05 -4.12 48.27
N ALA A 24 0.92 -4.43 47.66
CA ALA A 24 0.86 -4.60 46.23
C ALA A 24 1.16 -3.23 45.62
N THR A 25 2.34 -3.08 45.08
CA THR A 25 2.67 -1.93 44.22
C THR A 25 1.80 -2.00 42.97
N HIS A 26 0.79 -1.13 42.91
CA HIS A 26 0.18 -0.76 41.67
C HIS A 26 1.28 -0.20 40.76
N THR A 27 1.78 -1.02 39.87
CA THR A 27 2.56 -0.53 38.73
C THR A 27 1.61 0.24 37.84
N ASP A 28 1.81 1.53 37.83
CA ASP A 28 1.25 2.49 36.87
C ASP A 28 1.37 1.89 35.46
N PRO A 29 0.30 1.85 34.62
CA PRO A 29 0.42 1.38 33.25
C PRO A 29 1.35 2.34 32.52
N GLY A 30 2.55 1.84 32.24
CA GLY A 30 3.74 2.56 31.81
C GLY A 30 3.44 3.60 30.75
N THR A 31 3.99 4.78 30.96
CA THR A 31 4.27 5.81 29.96
C THR A 31 4.70 5.14 28.65
N PRO A 32 4.08 5.46 27.50
CA PRO A 32 4.50 4.87 26.23
C PRO A 32 5.99 5.13 26.03
N ARG A 33 6.78 4.07 25.91
CA ARG A 33 8.19 4.17 25.60
C ARG A 33 8.31 4.96 24.31
N ASN A 34 9.00 6.10 24.35
CA ASN A 34 9.46 6.79 23.15
C ASN A 34 10.28 5.76 22.36
N HIS A 35 9.73 5.26 21.27
CA HIS A 35 10.45 4.40 20.35
C HIS A 35 11.48 5.28 19.62
N ALA A 36 12.68 5.36 20.16
CA ALA A 36 13.78 6.01 19.49
C ALA A 36 14.04 5.28 18.17
N ALA A 37 14.11 6.03 17.08
CA ALA A 37 14.57 5.48 15.82
C ALA A 37 15.97 4.90 16.00
N THR A 38 16.21 3.73 15.42
CA THR A 38 17.53 3.11 15.40
C THR A 38 18.54 3.98 14.63
N ALA A 39 19.84 3.71 14.80
CA ALA A 39 20.87 4.41 14.05
C ALA A 39 20.61 4.34 12.54
N THR A 40 20.96 5.40 11.82
CA THR A 40 20.84 5.46 10.36
C THR A 40 21.79 4.45 9.71
N GLU A 41 21.22 3.56 8.90
CA GLU A 41 21.96 2.64 8.05
C GLU A 41 22.24 3.31 6.69
N VAL A 42 23.43 3.14 6.16
CA VAL A 42 23.80 3.67 4.83
C VAL A 42 24.15 2.51 3.93
N HIS A 43 23.35 2.34 2.87
CA HIS A 43 23.57 1.32 1.87
C HIS A 43 24.13 1.96 0.59
N ARG A 44 25.18 1.35 0.02
CA ARG A 44 25.66 1.68 -1.31
C ARG A 44 24.98 0.83 -2.34
N THR A 45 24.79 1.33 -3.55
CA THR A 45 24.34 0.49 -4.65
C THR A 45 25.36 -0.63 -4.92
N VAL A 46 24.87 -1.86 -5.08
CA VAL A 46 25.74 -3.00 -5.43
C VAL A 46 25.89 -3.16 -6.93
N ALA A 47 24.96 -2.62 -7.70
CA ALA A 47 25.01 -2.54 -9.15
C ALA A 47 24.22 -1.32 -9.62
N HIS A 48 24.75 -0.60 -10.62
CA HIS A 48 23.99 0.41 -11.35
C HIS A 48 24.47 0.50 -12.81
N ASP A 49 23.55 0.86 -13.69
CA ASP A 49 23.83 1.06 -15.11
C ASP A 49 22.79 1.97 -15.79
N ARG A 50 22.95 2.11 -17.11
CA ARG A 50 21.95 2.69 -17.99
C ARG A 50 21.48 1.63 -18.99
N SER A 51 20.18 1.37 -19.04
CA SER A 51 19.62 0.40 -19.97
C SER A 51 19.56 0.90 -21.42
N ALA A 52 19.47 -0.02 -22.38
CA ALA A 52 18.92 0.29 -23.70
C ALA A 52 17.44 0.72 -23.59
N PRO A 53 16.89 1.46 -24.58
CA PRO A 53 15.46 1.81 -24.60
C PRO A 53 14.57 0.59 -24.47
N LEU A 54 13.50 0.71 -23.66
CA LEU A 54 12.56 -0.38 -23.42
C LEU A 54 11.82 -0.80 -24.71
N GLY A 55 11.45 0.17 -25.54
CA GLY A 55 10.78 -0.07 -26.82
C GLY A 55 11.61 -0.81 -27.87
N ALA A 56 12.94 -0.85 -27.72
CA ALA A 56 13.86 -1.54 -28.65
C ALA A 56 14.06 -3.04 -28.29
N ARG A 57 13.47 -3.52 -27.20
CA ARG A 57 13.68 -4.87 -26.67
C ARG A 57 12.62 -5.82 -27.17
N SER A 58 13.01 -6.92 -27.81
CA SER A 58 12.09 -8.03 -28.07
C SER A 58 11.68 -8.70 -26.75
N SER A 59 10.39 -8.96 -26.58
CA SER A 59 9.87 -9.64 -25.39
C SER A 59 10.26 -11.11 -25.43
N ALA A 60 10.92 -11.62 -24.38
CA ALA A 60 11.02 -13.05 -24.15
C ALA A 60 9.64 -13.59 -23.68
N ARG A 61 9.23 -14.74 -24.20
CA ARG A 61 8.01 -15.43 -23.75
C ARG A 61 8.16 -15.83 -22.29
N SER A 62 7.06 -15.65 -21.54
CA SER A 62 6.94 -15.96 -20.11
C SER A 62 7.37 -17.38 -19.78
N SER A 63 8.27 -17.56 -18.84
CA SER A 63 8.55 -18.83 -18.18
C SER A 63 7.45 -19.17 -17.15
N ALA A 64 7.27 -20.47 -16.88
CA ALA A 64 6.20 -21.04 -16.07
C ALA A 64 6.07 -20.46 -14.65
N PRO A 65 4.88 -20.51 -14.03
CA PRO A 65 4.62 -19.90 -12.74
C PRO A 65 5.30 -20.66 -11.60
N MET A 66 5.99 -19.94 -10.71
CA MET A 66 6.32 -20.44 -9.38
C MET A 66 5.10 -20.30 -8.47
N HIS A 67 4.64 -21.41 -7.93
CA HIS A 67 3.57 -21.43 -6.94
C HIS A 67 4.12 -21.04 -5.57
N HIS A 68 3.66 -19.92 -5.03
CA HIS A 68 3.81 -19.63 -3.61
C HIS A 68 2.70 -20.33 -2.84
N ARG A 69 3.10 -21.10 -1.84
CA ARG A 69 2.18 -21.80 -0.94
C ARG A 69 1.70 -20.79 0.12
N VAL A 70 0.46 -20.33 -0.01
CA VAL A 70 -0.20 -19.55 1.03
C VAL A 70 -0.56 -20.50 2.16
N LEU A 71 -0.05 -20.23 3.37
CA LEU A 71 -0.46 -20.95 4.58
C LEU A 71 -1.88 -20.51 4.99
N PRO A 72 -2.78 -21.43 5.34
CA PRO A 72 -4.10 -21.07 5.80
C PRO A 72 -4.02 -20.37 7.15
N ILE A 73 -4.51 -19.14 7.22
CA ILE A 73 -4.68 -18.40 8.48
C ILE A 73 -5.97 -18.89 9.13
N ALA A 74 -5.89 -19.24 10.42
CA ALA A 74 -7.01 -19.77 11.19
C ALA A 74 -8.17 -18.76 11.22
N ARG A 75 -9.38 -19.25 10.90
CA ARG A 75 -10.62 -18.53 10.85
C ARG A 75 -11.02 -18.06 12.27
N ARG A 76 -10.84 -16.77 12.57
CA ARG A 76 -11.52 -16.12 13.69
C ARG A 76 -12.72 -15.38 13.11
N VAL A 77 -13.92 -15.80 13.48
CA VAL A 77 -15.11 -14.99 13.26
C VAL A 77 -15.03 -13.83 14.25
N ALA A 78 -14.52 -12.69 13.79
CA ALA A 78 -14.50 -11.48 14.59
C ALA A 78 -15.92 -10.91 14.66
N SER A 79 -16.36 -10.57 15.86
CA SER A 79 -17.57 -9.77 16.03
C SER A 79 -17.29 -8.37 15.47
N ARG A 80 -18.05 -7.97 14.45
CA ARG A 80 -17.90 -6.64 13.84
C ARG A 80 -18.40 -5.57 14.82
N ARG A 81 -17.50 -4.77 15.34
CA ARG A 81 -17.84 -3.60 16.17
C ARG A 81 -18.02 -2.39 15.26
N PRO A 82 -19.19 -1.69 15.28
CA PRO A 82 -19.34 -0.46 14.52
C PRO A 82 -18.39 0.61 14.99
N SER A 83 -17.84 1.39 14.05
CA SER A 83 -17.04 2.58 14.40
C SER A 83 -17.93 3.64 15.04
N PRO A 84 -17.42 4.43 16.01
CA PRO A 84 -18.12 5.58 16.54
C PRO A 84 -18.48 6.57 15.43
N GLY A 85 -19.75 7.01 15.40
CA GLY A 85 -20.34 7.62 14.23
C GLY A 85 -20.30 9.12 14.10
N ASP A 86 -19.55 9.86 14.93
CA ASP A 86 -19.59 11.32 14.95
C ASP A 86 -19.08 11.98 13.66
N VAL A 87 -18.32 11.27 12.85
CA VAL A 87 -17.79 11.72 11.55
C VAL A 87 -18.27 10.85 10.38
N GLU A 88 -19.28 10.01 10.61
CA GLU A 88 -19.85 9.12 9.59
C GLU A 88 -20.89 9.86 8.75
N GLN A 89 -20.62 9.97 7.46
CA GLN A 89 -21.57 10.52 6.48
C GLN A 89 -22.47 9.38 5.99
N THR A 90 -23.73 9.38 6.47
CA THR A 90 -24.75 8.34 6.17
C THR A 90 -25.68 8.73 5.02
N ILE A 91 -25.40 9.82 4.33
CA ILE A 91 -26.15 10.28 3.15
C ILE A 91 -25.19 10.48 1.98
N PRO A 92 -25.64 10.18 0.73
CA PRO A 92 -24.86 10.49 -0.46
C PRO A 92 -24.53 11.97 -0.56
N GLY A 93 -23.50 12.30 -1.35
CA GLY A 93 -23.23 13.66 -1.77
C GLY A 93 -24.39 14.24 -2.58
N ASP A 94 -24.68 15.51 -2.42
CA ASP A 94 -25.77 16.24 -3.06
C ASP A 94 -25.39 16.94 -4.37
N ARG A 95 -24.07 17.13 -4.62
CA ARG A 95 -23.56 17.69 -5.88
C ARG A 95 -23.59 16.67 -6.99
N ALA A 96 -23.59 17.15 -8.24
CA ALA A 96 -23.42 16.29 -9.41
C ALA A 96 -22.14 15.44 -9.30
N PRO A 97 -22.16 14.21 -9.81
CA PRO A 97 -20.95 13.37 -9.86
C PRO A 97 -19.82 14.06 -10.62
N ALA A 98 -18.58 13.68 -10.32
CA ALA A 98 -17.44 14.11 -11.11
C ALA A 98 -17.55 13.58 -12.54
N THR A 99 -17.04 14.35 -13.50
CA THR A 99 -17.09 13.97 -14.91
C THR A 99 -16.02 12.92 -15.21
N ILE A 100 -16.42 11.75 -15.70
CA ILE A 100 -15.50 10.75 -16.24
C ILE A 100 -14.97 11.27 -17.58
N VAL A 101 -13.66 11.45 -17.70
CA VAL A 101 -12.98 11.94 -18.90
C VAL A 101 -12.28 10.85 -19.69
N ALA A 102 -11.97 9.73 -19.03
CA ALA A 102 -11.46 8.51 -19.66
C ALA A 102 -11.82 7.29 -18.81
N SER A 103 -12.06 6.15 -19.46
CA SER A 103 -12.27 4.87 -18.80
C SER A 103 -11.94 3.75 -19.79
N PHE A 104 -11.04 2.84 -19.41
CA PHE A 104 -10.63 1.71 -20.22
C PHE A 104 -10.12 0.56 -19.34
N ASP A 105 -10.08 -0.65 -19.90
CA ASP A 105 -9.55 -1.81 -19.20
C ASP A 105 -8.03 -1.81 -19.23
N GLY A 106 -7.46 -1.96 -18.04
CA GLY A 106 -6.02 -2.18 -17.83
C GLY A 106 -5.65 -3.67 -17.81
N LEU A 107 -4.52 -3.97 -17.22
CA LEU A 107 -4.01 -5.33 -17.04
C LEU A 107 -5.01 -6.18 -16.24
N GLY A 108 -5.12 -7.46 -16.60
CA GLY A 108 -6.02 -8.42 -15.97
C GLY A 108 -6.54 -9.45 -16.97
N VAL A 109 -7.49 -10.26 -16.56
CA VAL A 109 -8.08 -11.29 -17.44
C VAL A 109 -8.77 -10.62 -18.64
N GLY A 110 -8.46 -11.13 -19.83
CA GLY A 110 -8.96 -10.61 -21.09
C GLY A 110 -8.13 -9.45 -21.66
N PHE A 111 -7.09 -9.00 -20.98
CA PHE A 111 -6.18 -7.99 -21.53
C PHE A 111 -5.23 -8.59 -22.58
N GLY A 112 -5.19 -7.97 -23.76
CA GLY A 112 -4.22 -8.25 -24.82
C GLY A 112 -3.51 -6.96 -25.24
N GLY A 113 -2.21 -7.06 -25.46
CA GLY A 113 -1.38 -5.94 -25.88
C GLY A 113 -0.36 -6.33 -26.95
N PRO A 114 0.56 -5.42 -27.33
CA PRO A 114 1.55 -5.70 -28.38
C PRO A 114 2.44 -6.92 -28.12
N GLN A 115 2.60 -7.33 -26.84
CA GLN A 115 3.34 -8.52 -26.46
C GLN A 115 2.44 -9.74 -26.16
N GLY A 116 1.17 -9.71 -26.65
CA GLY A 116 0.21 -10.81 -26.51
C GLY A 116 -0.62 -10.71 -25.23
N THR A 117 -0.82 -11.84 -24.57
CA THR A 117 -1.55 -11.98 -23.30
C THR A 117 -0.64 -12.48 -22.20
N ALA A 118 -1.07 -12.38 -20.95
CA ALA A 118 -0.31 -12.90 -19.80
C ALA A 118 -1.26 -13.51 -18.76
N ASN A 119 -0.69 -14.38 -17.92
CA ASN A 119 -1.33 -14.84 -16.70
C ASN A 119 -1.07 -13.81 -15.59
N PHE A 120 -2.08 -13.55 -14.77
CA PHE A 120 -2.04 -12.62 -13.67
C PHE A 120 -2.10 -13.36 -12.34
N ARG A 121 -1.42 -12.82 -11.33
CA ARG A 121 -1.40 -13.34 -9.97
C ARG A 121 -2.33 -12.54 -9.08
N ASN A 122 -2.88 -13.17 -8.06
CA ASN A 122 -3.61 -12.51 -6.99
C ASN A 122 -2.70 -12.35 -5.75
N PRO A 123 -2.82 -11.22 -5.07
CA PRO A 123 -3.62 -10.04 -5.40
C PRO A 123 -3.06 -9.25 -6.58
N SER A 124 -3.80 -8.22 -7.03
CA SER A 124 -3.36 -7.39 -8.17
C SER A 124 -2.29 -6.37 -7.82
N ASP A 125 -2.22 -5.93 -6.57
CA ASP A 125 -1.25 -4.91 -6.12
C ASP A 125 -1.22 -3.70 -7.07
N ASN A 126 -2.41 -3.10 -7.29
CA ASN A 126 -2.62 -2.10 -8.33
C ASN A 126 -1.72 -0.88 -8.17
N SER A 127 -0.91 -0.61 -9.17
CA SER A 127 -0.10 0.60 -9.24
C SER A 127 -0.27 1.31 -10.58
N LEU A 128 -0.44 2.63 -10.52
CA LEU A 128 -0.68 3.49 -11.66
C LEU A 128 0.14 4.77 -11.54
N ALA A 129 0.77 5.18 -12.62
CA ALA A 129 1.34 6.52 -12.73
C ALA A 129 0.97 7.14 -14.09
N VAL A 130 0.83 8.47 -14.09
CA VAL A 130 0.42 9.24 -15.25
C VAL A 130 1.43 10.34 -15.53
N GLY A 131 1.93 10.36 -16.75
CA GLY A 131 2.80 11.41 -17.27
C GLY A 131 2.09 12.30 -18.29
N PRO A 132 2.82 13.17 -19.00
CA PRO A 132 2.21 14.06 -20.00
C PRO A 132 1.48 13.34 -21.12
N ASP A 133 2.05 12.25 -21.65
CA ASP A 133 1.55 11.54 -22.82
C ASP A 133 1.28 10.05 -22.62
N HIS A 134 1.65 9.53 -21.46
CA HIS A 134 1.60 8.09 -21.19
C HIS A 134 0.98 7.79 -19.84
N ILE A 135 0.46 6.57 -19.74
CA ILE A 135 0.01 5.95 -18.50
C ILE A 135 0.80 4.65 -18.35
N VAL A 136 1.39 4.43 -17.18
CA VAL A 136 2.08 3.18 -16.84
C VAL A 136 1.29 2.50 -15.73
N GLN A 137 0.91 1.24 -15.96
CA GLN A 137 0.28 0.40 -14.97
C GLN A 137 1.19 -0.79 -14.64
N ILE A 138 1.25 -1.11 -13.36
CA ILE A 138 1.82 -2.36 -12.86
C ILE A 138 0.74 -3.07 -12.04
N VAL A 139 0.58 -4.37 -12.26
CA VAL A 139 -0.23 -5.24 -11.43
C VAL A 139 0.65 -6.40 -10.98
N ASN A 140 0.87 -6.52 -9.68
CA ASN A 140 1.73 -7.51 -9.06
C ASN A 140 3.09 -7.62 -9.79
N SER A 141 3.23 -8.56 -10.71
CA SER A 141 4.45 -8.87 -11.45
C SER A 141 4.37 -8.57 -12.95
N ARG A 142 3.37 -7.81 -13.39
CA ARG A 142 3.15 -7.45 -14.81
C ARG A 142 3.04 -5.95 -14.99
N MET A 143 3.53 -5.45 -16.14
CA MET A 143 3.43 -4.03 -16.50
C MET A 143 2.91 -3.83 -17.92
N ALA A 144 2.27 -2.69 -18.13
CA ALA A 144 1.89 -2.18 -19.44
C ALA A 144 2.01 -0.65 -19.50
N ILE A 145 2.19 -0.13 -20.70
CA ILE A 145 2.27 1.30 -21.01
C ILE A 145 1.18 1.61 -22.03
N PHE A 146 0.40 2.65 -21.74
CA PHE A 146 -0.72 3.09 -22.58
C PHE A 146 -0.53 4.52 -23.05
N THR A 147 -1.20 4.85 -24.17
CA THR A 147 -1.34 6.23 -24.62
C THR A 147 -2.20 7.03 -23.66
N LYS A 148 -1.87 8.32 -23.51
CA LYS A 148 -2.75 9.33 -22.94
C LYS A 148 -2.96 10.41 -24.00
N LYS A 149 -4.23 10.76 -24.27
CA LYS A 149 -4.60 11.83 -25.20
C LYS A 149 -3.95 13.15 -24.77
N GLY A 150 -3.26 13.79 -25.69
CA GLY A 150 -2.53 15.03 -25.44
C GLY A 150 -1.74 15.45 -26.68
N ALA A 151 -0.55 15.97 -26.48
CA ALA A 151 0.29 16.46 -27.59
C ALA A 151 0.79 15.33 -28.50
N ARG A 152 1.03 14.14 -27.96
CA ARG A 152 1.64 13.02 -28.69
C ARG A 152 0.63 12.02 -29.27
N TYR A 153 -0.52 11.85 -28.63
CA TYR A 153 -1.53 10.87 -29.01
C TYR A 153 -2.93 11.49 -29.06
N ASP A 154 -3.74 11.03 -29.99
CA ASP A 154 -5.14 11.41 -30.18
C ASP A 154 -6.12 10.61 -29.31
N THR A 155 -5.66 9.47 -28.77
CA THR A 155 -6.47 8.54 -27.98
C THR A 155 -5.83 8.21 -26.65
N THR A 156 -6.67 7.82 -25.68
CA THR A 156 -6.27 7.31 -24.37
C THR A 156 -6.55 5.81 -24.28
N GLY A 157 -5.65 5.05 -23.63
CA GLY A 157 -5.86 3.64 -23.28
C GLY A 157 -5.42 2.64 -24.35
N ARG A 158 -4.83 3.08 -25.47
CA ARG A 158 -4.22 2.15 -26.41
C ARG A 158 -2.90 1.63 -25.84
N ALA A 159 -2.76 0.31 -25.72
CA ALA A 159 -1.53 -0.31 -25.24
C ALA A 159 -0.38 -0.10 -26.25
N LEU A 160 0.71 0.47 -25.75
CA LEU A 160 1.96 0.67 -26.50
C LEU A 160 2.98 -0.42 -26.19
N TYR A 161 2.91 -0.98 -24.98
CA TYR A 161 3.84 -1.97 -24.47
C TYR A 161 3.15 -2.82 -23.40
N GLY A 162 3.49 -4.10 -23.35
CA GLY A 162 2.92 -5.06 -22.40
C GLY A 162 1.77 -5.90 -22.99
N PRO A 163 1.24 -6.86 -22.20
CA PRO A 163 1.68 -7.20 -20.84
C PRO A 163 3.03 -7.92 -20.83
N VAL A 164 3.96 -7.44 -20.01
CA VAL A 164 5.27 -8.08 -19.80
C VAL A 164 5.55 -8.22 -18.31
N GLU A 165 6.51 -9.08 -17.94
CA GLU A 165 7.02 -9.13 -16.57
C GLU A 165 7.66 -7.80 -16.17
N THR A 166 7.40 -7.34 -14.93
CA THR A 166 7.94 -6.07 -14.43
C THR A 166 9.47 -6.06 -14.47
N ARG A 167 10.12 -7.21 -14.17
CA ARG A 167 11.57 -7.35 -14.28
C ARG A 167 12.13 -7.09 -15.68
N ASN A 168 11.30 -7.02 -16.71
CA ASN A 168 11.76 -6.73 -18.07
C ASN A 168 12.45 -5.36 -18.19
N VAL A 169 12.15 -4.44 -17.28
CA VAL A 169 12.87 -3.15 -17.18
C VAL A 169 14.35 -3.35 -16.79
N PHE A 170 14.66 -4.47 -16.11
CA PHE A 170 16.02 -4.84 -15.68
C PHE A 170 16.73 -5.81 -16.62
N ARG A 171 16.15 -6.14 -17.77
CA ARG A 171 16.80 -7.05 -18.74
C ARG A 171 18.19 -6.56 -19.14
N GLY A 172 19.21 -7.46 -19.02
CA GLY A 172 20.62 -7.17 -19.25
C GLY A 172 21.30 -6.42 -18.11
N PHE A 173 20.64 -6.26 -16.96
CA PHE A 173 21.23 -5.69 -15.75
C PHE A 173 22.07 -6.70 -14.96
N GLY A 174 21.70 -7.98 -15.07
CA GLY A 174 22.27 -9.06 -14.26
C GLY A 174 21.66 -9.12 -12.85
N GLY A 175 22.17 -10.03 -12.05
CA GLY A 175 21.79 -10.16 -10.65
C GLY A 175 20.31 -10.50 -10.40
N PRO A 176 19.83 -10.37 -9.16
CA PRO A 176 18.48 -10.74 -8.78
C PRO A 176 17.42 -9.82 -9.40
N CYS A 177 17.72 -8.55 -9.69
CA CYS A 177 16.79 -7.63 -10.33
C CYS A 177 16.36 -8.09 -11.72
N GLU A 178 17.24 -8.74 -12.49
CA GLU A 178 16.90 -9.33 -13.78
C GLU A 178 16.22 -10.68 -13.64
N ARG A 179 16.69 -11.52 -12.70
CA ARG A 179 16.26 -12.93 -12.61
C ARG A 179 14.95 -13.12 -11.87
N ARG A 180 14.62 -12.26 -10.90
CA ARG A 180 13.43 -12.39 -10.05
C ARG A 180 12.29 -11.48 -10.48
N ASN A 181 11.06 -11.93 -10.24
CA ASN A 181 9.83 -11.17 -10.52
C ASN A 181 8.81 -11.51 -9.43
N ASN A 182 9.09 -11.04 -8.20
CA ASN A 182 8.39 -11.52 -7.01
C ASN A 182 6.96 -10.97 -6.90
N GLY A 183 6.70 -9.76 -7.38
CA GLY A 183 5.45 -9.02 -7.22
C GLY A 183 5.70 -7.68 -6.55
N ASP A 184 4.64 -7.04 -6.09
CA ASP A 184 4.64 -5.78 -5.32
C ASP A 184 5.42 -4.62 -5.96
N ALA A 185 5.65 -4.69 -7.26
CA ALA A 185 6.33 -3.60 -7.95
C ALA A 185 5.40 -2.39 -8.08
N VAL A 186 5.95 -1.20 -7.84
CA VAL A 186 5.20 0.06 -7.83
C VAL A 186 5.82 1.06 -8.81
N VAL A 187 4.96 1.78 -9.53
CA VAL A 187 5.36 2.87 -10.41
C VAL A 187 4.94 4.23 -9.84
N ARG A 188 5.81 5.24 -9.98
CA ARG A 188 5.52 6.66 -9.74
C ARG A 188 5.96 7.50 -10.92
N PHE A 189 5.30 8.64 -11.10
CA PHE A 189 5.75 9.68 -12.01
C PHE A 189 6.28 10.85 -11.19
N ASP A 190 7.58 11.07 -11.27
CA ASP A 190 8.24 12.24 -10.67
C ASP A 190 7.92 13.47 -11.51
N GLN A 191 6.88 14.20 -11.13
CA GLN A 191 6.44 15.42 -11.81
C GLN A 191 7.49 16.54 -11.76
N LEU A 192 8.37 16.53 -10.74
CA LEU A 192 9.40 17.56 -10.56
C LEU A 192 10.56 17.41 -11.55
N ALA A 193 10.77 16.20 -12.08
CA ALA A 193 11.86 15.90 -13.01
C ALA A 193 11.37 15.35 -14.36
N ASN A 194 10.08 15.10 -14.52
CA ASN A 194 9.51 14.42 -15.70
C ASN A 194 10.13 13.04 -15.90
N ARG A 195 10.09 12.19 -14.86
CA ARG A 195 10.69 10.85 -14.86
C ARG A 195 9.75 9.79 -14.32
N TRP A 196 9.87 8.60 -14.83
CA TRP A 196 9.19 7.40 -14.33
C TRP A 196 10.10 6.65 -13.37
N LEU A 197 9.62 6.41 -12.18
CA LEU A 197 10.28 5.59 -11.17
C LEU A 197 9.53 4.27 -11.04
N ILE A 198 10.24 3.16 -11.26
CA ILE A 198 9.74 1.80 -10.97
C ILE A 198 10.56 1.24 -9.82
N VAL A 199 9.88 0.75 -8.80
CA VAL A 199 10.48 0.12 -7.62
C VAL A 199 10.01 -1.31 -7.56
N MET A 200 10.94 -2.26 -7.43
CA MET A 200 10.64 -3.69 -7.43
C MET A 200 11.38 -4.38 -6.27
N PRO A 201 10.68 -5.00 -5.32
CA PRO A 201 11.30 -5.72 -4.22
C PRO A 201 11.81 -7.09 -4.67
N ILE A 202 12.86 -7.56 -4.04
CA ILE A 202 13.41 -8.91 -4.21
C ILE A 202 13.33 -9.65 -2.88
N PHE A 203 12.44 -10.64 -2.84
CA PHE A 203 12.13 -11.42 -1.64
C PHE A 203 13.12 -12.56 -1.37
N SER A 204 13.99 -12.86 -2.32
CA SER A 204 15.12 -13.77 -2.14
C SER A 204 16.15 -13.52 -3.25
N ARG A 205 17.36 -13.16 -2.88
CA ARG A 205 18.49 -13.12 -3.80
C ARG A 205 18.94 -14.55 -4.07
N ILE A 206 19.22 -14.86 -5.35
CA ILE A 206 19.85 -16.13 -5.72
C ILE A 206 21.32 -16.02 -5.33
N THR A 207 21.83 -16.98 -4.57
CA THR A 207 23.28 -17.13 -4.37
C THR A 207 23.87 -17.93 -5.54
N ASP A 208 25.17 -17.79 -5.80
CA ASP A 208 25.87 -18.54 -6.87
C ASP A 208 25.73 -20.07 -6.71
N GLN A 209 25.52 -20.56 -5.47
CA GLN A 209 25.25 -21.97 -5.19
C GLN A 209 23.86 -22.43 -5.66
N ASP A 210 22.87 -21.52 -5.70
CA ASP A 210 21.53 -21.84 -6.18
C ASP A 210 21.48 -21.84 -7.72
N ASP A 211 22.27 -21.00 -8.38
CA ASP A 211 22.45 -21.00 -9.84
C ASP A 211 23.09 -22.32 -10.33
N ALA A 212 24.02 -22.88 -9.56
CA ALA A 212 24.65 -24.16 -9.88
C ALA A 212 23.71 -25.37 -9.78
N ARG A 213 22.62 -25.27 -9.00
CA ARG A 213 21.61 -26.34 -8.84
C ARG A 213 20.42 -26.20 -9.79
N GLY A 214 20.21 -25.05 -10.40
CA GLY A 214 19.02 -24.74 -11.21
C GLY A 214 19.26 -24.54 -12.70
N ALA A 215 20.50 -24.51 -13.17
CA ALA A 215 20.78 -24.47 -14.59
C ALA A 215 20.49 -25.86 -15.23
N PRO A 216 19.63 -25.96 -16.27
CA PRO A 216 19.55 -27.18 -17.06
C PRO A 216 20.96 -27.45 -17.62
N ARG A 217 21.53 -28.60 -17.35
CA ARG A 217 22.75 -29.03 -18.01
C ARG A 217 22.40 -29.26 -19.47
N ASP A 218 22.89 -28.42 -20.34
CA ASP A 218 22.81 -28.62 -21.78
C ASP A 218 23.48 -29.97 -22.09
N GLY A 219 22.68 -30.98 -22.46
CA GLY A 219 23.19 -32.24 -22.91
C GLY A 219 22.48 -33.51 -22.41
N GLU A 220 21.48 -33.44 -21.55
CA GLU A 220 20.73 -34.66 -21.19
C GLU A 220 19.49 -34.82 -22.10
N PRO A 221 19.41 -35.95 -22.87
CA PRO A 221 18.25 -36.21 -23.72
C PRO A 221 17.02 -36.46 -22.86
N ALA A 222 15.92 -35.78 -23.18
CA ALA A 222 14.62 -35.93 -22.56
C ALA A 222 14.24 -37.40 -22.47
N ARG A 223 14.11 -37.96 -21.27
CA ARG A 223 13.54 -39.29 -21.05
C ARG A 223 12.11 -39.30 -21.58
N ARG A 224 11.91 -39.95 -22.70
CA ARG A 224 10.59 -40.26 -23.26
C ARG A 224 9.81 -41.07 -22.23
N SER A 225 8.71 -40.54 -21.75
CA SER A 225 7.67 -41.32 -21.06
C SER A 225 7.09 -42.32 -22.06
N VAL A 226 7.24 -43.57 -21.75
CA VAL A 226 6.64 -44.68 -22.52
C VAL A 226 5.12 -44.57 -22.33
N VAL A 227 4.42 -44.36 -23.44
CA VAL A 227 2.95 -44.45 -23.50
C VAL A 227 2.57 -45.91 -23.34
N GLY A 228 1.87 -46.27 -22.27
CA GLY A 228 1.26 -47.57 -22.08
C GLY A 228 0.02 -47.75 -22.95
N VAL A 229 -0.05 -48.91 -23.55
CA VAL A 229 -1.12 -49.42 -24.43
C VAL A 229 -2.45 -49.55 -23.66
N PRO A 230 -3.62 -49.24 -24.27
CA PRO A 230 -4.91 -49.41 -23.61
C PRO A 230 -5.46 -50.83 -23.74
N GLY A 231 -6.02 -51.36 -22.67
CA GLY A 231 -6.85 -52.56 -22.72
C GLY A 231 -6.92 -53.36 -21.44
N GLN A 232 -7.85 -53.12 -20.56
CA GLN A 232 -8.88 -54.02 -20.01
C GLN A 232 -9.71 -53.36 -18.90
N PRO A 233 -11.04 -53.65 -18.80
CA PRO A 233 -11.92 -53.00 -17.84
C PRO A 233 -12.06 -53.84 -16.55
N GLY A 234 -12.19 -53.13 -15.42
CA GLY A 234 -12.79 -53.70 -14.22
C GLY A 234 -11.89 -53.80 -13.00
N ALA A 235 -11.83 -52.73 -12.21
CA ALA A 235 -11.76 -52.82 -10.74
C ALA A 235 -12.18 -51.45 -10.13
N ALA A 236 -13.21 -51.49 -9.31
CA ALA A 236 -13.75 -50.31 -8.60
C ALA A 236 -12.64 -49.66 -7.77
N ALA A 237 -12.38 -48.38 -8.03
CA ALA A 237 -11.54 -47.54 -7.20
C ALA A 237 -12.24 -47.33 -5.85
N ARG A 238 -11.77 -47.96 -4.79
CA ARG A 238 -12.08 -47.59 -3.42
C ARG A 238 -11.49 -46.21 -3.16
N LEU A 239 -12.34 -45.22 -2.92
CA LEU A 239 -11.95 -43.92 -2.42
C LEU A 239 -11.24 -44.14 -1.07
N TYR A 240 -9.95 -43.86 -1.02
CA TYR A 240 -9.18 -43.81 0.22
C TYR A 240 -9.62 -42.59 1.00
N GLN A 241 -10.39 -42.75 2.08
CA GLN A 241 -10.61 -41.75 3.11
C GLN A 241 -9.43 -41.83 4.10
N PRO A 242 -8.65 -40.76 4.25
CA PRO A 242 -7.64 -40.74 5.31
C PRO A 242 -8.34 -40.81 6.67
N PRO A 243 -7.75 -41.50 7.66
CA PRO A 243 -8.30 -41.54 9.02
C PRO A 243 -8.39 -40.14 9.60
N PRO A 244 -9.39 -39.86 10.47
CA PRO A 244 -9.50 -38.57 11.15
C PRO A 244 -8.25 -38.33 12.01
N PRO A 245 -7.76 -37.08 12.10
CA PRO A 245 -6.62 -36.76 12.96
C PRO A 245 -6.97 -37.05 14.42
N PRO A 246 -5.97 -37.43 15.23
CA PRO A 246 -6.17 -37.68 16.65
C PRO A 246 -6.69 -36.44 17.39
N PRO A 247 -7.50 -36.60 18.45
CA PRO A 247 -8.27 -35.52 19.08
C PRO A 247 -7.42 -34.42 19.80
N ASP A 248 -6.10 -34.54 19.86
CA ASP A 248 -5.23 -33.61 20.61
C ASP A 248 -4.26 -32.78 19.73
N SER A 249 -4.48 -32.68 18.42
CA SER A 249 -3.66 -31.79 17.60
C SER A 249 -4.25 -30.37 17.51
N GLN A 250 -4.28 -29.66 18.62
CA GLN A 250 -4.36 -28.20 18.56
C GLN A 250 -3.00 -27.68 18.06
N PRO A 251 -2.98 -26.80 17.05
CA PRO A 251 -1.74 -26.16 16.67
C PRO A 251 -1.22 -25.38 17.87
N PRO A 252 0.08 -25.41 18.16
CA PRO A 252 0.65 -24.74 19.34
C PRO A 252 0.29 -23.26 19.28
N VAL A 253 -0.36 -22.76 20.34
CA VAL A 253 -0.52 -21.32 20.58
C VAL A 253 0.89 -20.73 20.56
N ARG A 254 1.16 -19.85 19.58
CA ARG A 254 2.48 -19.19 19.51
C ARG A 254 2.66 -18.35 20.76
N ASP A 255 3.61 -18.75 21.56
CA ASP A 255 4.06 -18.05 22.74
C ASP A 255 4.75 -16.75 22.30
N SER A 256 4.13 -15.62 22.56
CA SER A 256 4.66 -14.29 22.25
C SER A 256 5.92 -13.92 23.05
N THR A 257 6.32 -14.78 24.00
CA THR A 257 7.54 -14.62 24.81
C THR A 257 8.75 -15.32 24.19
N ARG A 258 8.56 -16.14 23.13
CA ARG A 258 9.70 -16.79 22.49
C ARG A 258 10.56 -15.78 21.73
N PRO A 259 11.89 -15.87 21.86
CA PRO A 259 12.79 -15.07 21.05
C PRO A 259 12.47 -15.27 19.57
N ARG A 260 12.36 -14.16 18.86
CA ARG A 260 12.16 -14.15 17.41
C ARG A 260 13.21 -15.03 16.72
N PRO A 261 12.85 -15.85 15.74
CA PRO A 261 13.84 -16.56 14.95
C PRO A 261 14.87 -15.56 14.40
N PRO A 262 16.16 -15.91 14.37
CA PRO A 262 17.20 -15.02 13.88
C PRO A 262 16.82 -14.49 12.50
N GLN A 263 16.93 -13.18 12.32
CA GLN A 263 16.75 -12.53 11.01
C GLN A 263 17.65 -13.22 9.97
N PRO A 264 17.20 -13.39 8.72
CA PRO A 264 18.06 -13.95 7.70
C PRO A 264 19.33 -13.10 7.57
N PRO A 265 20.47 -13.72 7.19
CA PRO A 265 21.74 -13.01 7.09
C PRO A 265 21.63 -11.78 6.18
N THR A 266 22.33 -10.73 6.54
CA THR A 266 22.45 -9.48 5.77
C THR A 266 22.72 -9.78 4.30
N GLY A 267 21.88 -9.20 3.41
CA GLY A 267 22.06 -9.37 1.97
C GLY A 267 21.19 -10.42 1.29
N VAL A 268 20.24 -11.02 1.99
CA VAL A 268 19.29 -11.99 1.41
C VAL A 268 18.24 -11.33 0.53
N TYR A 269 17.89 -10.07 0.79
CA TYR A 269 16.87 -9.30 0.07
C TYR A 269 17.49 -8.14 -0.69
N ALA A 270 16.72 -7.59 -1.64
CA ALA A 270 17.14 -6.38 -2.35
C ALA A 270 15.94 -5.51 -2.72
N MET A 271 16.23 -4.27 -3.03
CA MET A 271 15.31 -3.34 -3.69
C MET A 271 15.93 -2.89 -5.01
N CYS A 272 15.17 -3.05 -6.09
CA CYS A 272 15.57 -2.66 -7.43
C CYS A 272 14.84 -1.38 -7.83
N TYR A 273 15.58 -0.39 -8.34
CA TYR A 273 15.04 0.87 -8.82
C TYR A 273 15.36 1.05 -10.29
N ALA A 274 14.37 1.51 -11.06
CA ALA A 274 14.56 1.95 -12.43
C ALA A 274 13.98 3.34 -12.60
N LEU A 275 14.82 4.32 -12.93
CA LEU A 275 14.42 5.70 -13.15
C LEU A 275 14.62 6.05 -14.62
N SER A 276 13.55 6.44 -15.34
CA SER A 276 13.66 6.77 -16.75
C SER A 276 14.59 7.95 -17.00
N THR A 277 15.32 7.92 -18.12
CA THR A 277 16.23 9.02 -18.49
C THR A 277 15.52 10.23 -19.10
N GLY A 278 14.21 10.11 -19.38
CA GLY A 278 13.35 11.14 -19.97
C GLY A 278 11.88 10.91 -19.63
N ALA A 279 11.01 11.74 -20.19
CA ALA A 279 9.56 11.68 -20.01
C ALA A 279 8.90 10.49 -20.73
N ASP A 280 9.57 9.86 -21.69
CA ASP A 280 9.08 8.69 -22.40
C ASP A 280 9.37 7.40 -21.62
N PRO A 281 8.34 6.67 -21.13
CA PRO A 281 8.55 5.43 -20.39
C PRO A 281 9.07 4.27 -21.26
N LEU A 282 9.04 4.41 -22.60
CA LEU A 282 9.63 3.46 -23.54
C LEU A 282 11.15 3.72 -23.76
N GLY A 283 11.67 4.79 -23.20
CA GLY A 283 13.10 5.14 -23.26
C GLY A 283 13.98 4.27 -22.38
N SER A 284 15.20 4.76 -22.16
CA SER A 284 16.20 4.12 -21.30
C SER A 284 15.94 4.44 -19.83
N TYR A 285 16.49 3.60 -18.95
CA TYR A 285 16.41 3.76 -17.51
C TYR A 285 17.80 3.72 -16.87
N TYR A 286 18.03 4.56 -15.88
CA TYR A 286 19.07 4.38 -14.88
C TYR A 286 18.57 3.34 -13.89
N ARG A 287 19.32 2.27 -13.65
CA ARG A 287 18.91 1.13 -12.85
C ARG A 287 19.85 0.92 -11.70
N TYR A 288 19.30 0.49 -10.55
CA TYR A 288 20.04 0.35 -9.30
C TYR A 288 19.55 -0.87 -8.54
N GLU A 289 20.48 -1.56 -7.86
CA GLU A 289 20.20 -2.59 -6.87
C GLU A 289 20.80 -2.18 -5.54
N PHE A 290 19.96 -2.17 -4.49
CA PHE A 290 20.37 -2.03 -3.10
C PHE A 290 20.02 -3.29 -2.33
N VAL A 291 21.00 -3.82 -1.57
CA VAL A 291 20.77 -4.94 -0.66
C VAL A 291 19.98 -4.46 0.54
N ARG A 292 18.97 -5.20 0.94
CA ARG A 292 18.14 -4.94 2.12
C ARG A 292 18.35 -6.01 3.17
N PRO A 293 18.62 -5.64 4.44
CA PRO A 293 18.75 -6.61 5.54
C PRO A 293 17.40 -7.16 5.99
N LEU A 294 16.32 -6.40 5.81
CA LEU A 294 14.97 -6.76 6.19
C LEU A 294 14.12 -7.11 4.98
N PHE A 295 13.14 -8.00 5.14
CA PHE A 295 12.22 -8.41 4.08
C PHE A 295 11.47 -7.18 3.55
N PRO A 296 11.57 -6.87 2.25
CA PRO A 296 11.12 -5.60 1.69
C PRO A 296 9.70 -5.67 1.12
N ASP A 297 8.76 -6.18 1.91
CA ASP A 297 7.36 -6.33 1.52
C ASP A 297 6.65 -4.98 1.42
N TYR A 298 5.67 -4.91 0.55
CA TYR A 298 4.74 -3.79 0.44
C TYR A 298 5.43 -2.41 0.27
N PRO A 299 6.30 -2.21 -0.75
CA PRO A 299 7.01 -0.95 -0.94
C PRO A 299 6.03 0.17 -1.30
N ARG A 300 6.24 1.36 -0.72
CA ARG A 300 5.39 2.54 -0.93
C ARG A 300 6.22 3.75 -1.35
N PRO A 301 6.75 3.74 -2.57
CA PRO A 301 7.57 4.84 -3.05
C PRO A 301 6.82 6.16 -3.06
N ALA A 302 7.51 7.21 -2.62
CA ALA A 302 7.06 8.58 -2.61
C ALA A 302 8.14 9.49 -3.20
N VAL A 303 7.71 10.47 -3.98
CA VAL A 303 8.59 11.49 -4.58
C VAL A 303 8.67 12.70 -3.65
N TRP A 304 9.90 13.08 -3.31
CA TRP A 304 10.19 14.30 -2.56
C TRP A 304 11.38 15.03 -3.19
N PRO A 305 11.55 16.35 -3.02
CA PRO A 305 12.62 17.08 -3.70
C PRO A 305 14.03 16.55 -3.44
N ASP A 306 14.29 16.05 -2.25
CA ASP A 306 15.61 15.58 -1.80
C ASP A 306 15.82 14.07 -1.89
N GLY A 307 14.77 13.27 -2.13
CA GLY A 307 14.90 11.82 -2.17
C GLY A 307 13.69 11.09 -2.72
N TYR A 308 13.88 9.83 -3.08
CA TYR A 308 12.80 8.87 -3.29
C TYR A 308 12.66 8.05 -2.00
N TYR A 309 11.57 8.29 -1.27
CA TYR A 309 11.31 7.62 0.00
C TYR A 309 10.55 6.32 -0.25
N VAL A 310 11.07 5.21 0.25
CA VAL A 310 10.50 3.88 0.01
C VAL A 310 10.44 3.07 1.31
N PRO A 311 9.43 3.31 2.15
CA PRO A 311 9.20 2.48 3.31
C PRO A 311 8.74 1.08 2.90
N THR A 312 9.17 0.07 3.64
CA THR A 312 8.75 -1.31 3.45
C THR A 312 8.31 -1.93 4.78
N SER A 313 7.46 -2.92 4.69
CA SER A 313 7.09 -3.81 5.80
C SER A 313 8.06 -4.98 5.85
N THR A 314 8.24 -5.58 7.02
CA THR A 314 9.05 -6.78 7.15
C THR A 314 8.19 -8.06 7.24
N GLY A 315 6.95 -8.01 6.73
CA GLY A 315 5.96 -9.08 6.72
C GLY A 315 4.72 -8.77 7.55
N ASP A 316 3.69 -9.60 7.46
CA ASP A 316 2.36 -9.35 8.02
C ASP A 316 2.33 -9.27 9.56
N GLU A 317 3.16 -10.05 10.24
CA GLU A 317 3.24 -10.08 11.71
C GLU A 317 4.35 -9.18 12.27
N VAL A 318 4.98 -8.37 11.42
CA VAL A 318 6.17 -7.65 11.81
C VAL A 318 5.87 -6.22 12.16
N ILE A 319 6.26 -5.82 13.36
CA ILE A 319 6.08 -4.47 13.90
C ILE A 319 7.20 -3.50 13.51
N GLN A 320 8.19 -3.95 12.73
CA GLN A 320 9.29 -3.14 12.24
C GLN A 320 9.02 -2.67 10.82
N LYS A 321 9.31 -1.40 10.56
CA LYS A 321 9.24 -0.78 9.24
C LYS A 321 10.61 -0.25 8.86
N HIS A 322 11.06 -0.61 7.68
CA HIS A 322 12.32 -0.13 7.13
C HIS A 322 12.03 1.13 6.32
N ALA A 323 12.19 2.29 6.94
CA ALA A 323 12.00 3.60 6.31
C ALA A 323 13.28 4.01 5.60
N CYS A 324 13.29 3.95 4.27
CA CYS A 324 14.45 4.23 3.45
C CYS A 324 14.23 5.41 2.52
N VAL A 325 15.32 6.10 2.20
CA VAL A 325 15.36 7.16 1.19
C VAL A 325 16.58 6.99 0.30
N VAL A 326 16.38 7.10 -1.02
CA VAL A 326 17.46 7.02 -2.04
C VAL A 326 17.77 8.41 -2.57
N ASP A 327 19.06 8.69 -2.82
CA ASP A 327 19.56 9.95 -3.35
C ASP A 327 19.01 10.23 -4.76
N ARG A 328 17.90 10.98 -4.80
CA ARG A 328 17.23 11.36 -6.04
C ARG A 328 18.13 12.14 -6.98
N ALA A 329 18.96 13.04 -6.46
CA ALA A 329 19.81 13.89 -7.29
C ALA A 329 20.83 13.06 -8.07
N LYS A 330 21.43 12.06 -7.44
CA LYS A 330 22.34 11.12 -8.10
C LYS A 330 21.63 10.19 -9.07
N MET A 331 20.46 9.67 -8.69
CA MET A 331 19.68 8.81 -9.58
C MET A 331 19.25 9.52 -10.87
N LEU A 332 18.91 10.80 -10.81
CA LEU A 332 18.49 11.60 -11.98
C LEU A 332 19.56 11.72 -13.06
N VAL A 333 20.83 11.60 -12.68
CA VAL A 333 21.98 11.69 -13.60
C VAL A 333 22.68 10.34 -13.82
N GLY A 334 22.17 9.26 -13.25
CA GLY A 334 22.75 7.92 -13.38
C GLY A 334 24.05 7.73 -12.62
N ALA A 335 24.34 8.56 -11.63
CA ALA A 335 25.53 8.45 -10.79
C ALA A 335 25.35 7.36 -9.71
N ASP A 336 26.47 6.94 -9.11
CA ASP A 336 26.48 6.03 -7.96
C ASP A 336 25.68 6.65 -6.80
N ALA A 337 24.51 6.09 -6.52
CA ALA A 337 23.58 6.58 -5.51
C ALA A 337 23.76 5.83 -4.20
N THR A 338 23.33 6.46 -3.10
CA THR A 338 23.25 5.84 -1.79
C THR A 338 21.82 5.82 -1.30
N GLU A 339 21.51 4.88 -0.42
CA GLU A 339 20.27 4.76 0.30
C GLU A 339 20.54 4.93 1.80
N GLN A 340 19.71 5.68 2.49
CA GLN A 340 19.76 5.84 3.93
C GLN A 340 18.47 5.28 4.54
N CYS A 341 18.58 4.43 5.54
CA CYS A 341 17.46 3.73 6.14
C CYS A 341 17.44 3.90 7.66
N VAL A 342 16.24 3.89 8.21
CA VAL A 342 16.00 3.88 9.66
C VAL A 342 14.93 2.82 9.94
N VAL A 343 15.12 2.01 10.98
CA VAL A 343 14.10 1.07 11.43
C VAL A 343 13.17 1.76 12.42
N ILE A 344 11.87 1.68 12.17
CA ILE A 344 10.82 2.19 13.05
C ILE A 344 10.02 1.02 13.60
N ASP A 345 10.06 0.85 14.93
CA ASP A 345 9.35 -0.20 15.64
C ASP A 345 7.95 0.25 16.07
N GLY A 346 7.10 -0.72 16.38
CA GLY A 346 5.82 -0.49 17.03
C GLY A 346 4.75 0.12 16.16
N VAL A 347 4.90 0.06 14.83
CA VAL A 347 3.91 0.57 13.87
C VAL A 347 3.55 -0.50 12.84
N ASN A 348 2.31 -0.42 12.37
CA ASN A 348 1.90 -1.16 11.20
C ASN A 348 2.24 -0.33 9.95
N PHE A 349 1.98 -0.55 8.84
CA PHE A 349 2.30 0.08 7.56
C PHE A 349 2.58 1.59 7.60
N LEU A 350 3.79 1.99 7.18
CA LEU A 350 4.25 3.36 7.12
C LEU A 350 4.10 3.92 5.70
N ASN A 351 3.60 5.15 5.57
CA ASN A 351 3.55 5.89 4.31
C ASN A 351 4.37 7.17 4.40
N ASN A 352 5.05 7.52 3.32
CA ASN A 352 5.74 8.80 3.14
C ASN A 352 4.90 9.77 2.30
N ALA A 353 4.96 11.04 2.63
CA ALA A 353 4.33 12.10 1.87
C ALA A 353 4.88 12.14 0.44
N ASP A 354 3.98 11.99 -0.54
CA ASP A 354 4.25 11.89 -1.98
C ASP A 354 3.71 13.13 -2.70
N VAL A 355 4.59 13.90 -3.34
CA VAL A 355 4.26 15.21 -3.91
C VAL A 355 3.41 15.05 -5.17
N ASP A 356 2.25 15.71 -5.18
CA ASP A 356 1.47 15.97 -6.38
C ASP A 356 1.57 17.45 -6.81
N GLY A 357 1.59 17.69 -8.12
CA GLY A 357 1.70 19.01 -8.72
C GLY A 357 3.12 19.58 -8.69
N THR A 358 3.24 20.82 -9.13
CA THR A 358 4.52 21.50 -9.30
C THR A 358 4.92 22.38 -8.10
N ALA A 359 3.99 22.61 -7.17
CA ALA A 359 4.25 23.41 -5.98
C ALA A 359 4.99 22.56 -4.92
N VAL A 360 6.30 22.62 -4.95
CA VAL A 360 7.18 21.85 -4.06
C VAL A 360 7.10 22.33 -2.61
N PRO A 361 7.39 21.45 -1.64
CA PRO A 361 7.62 21.85 -0.25
C PRO A 361 8.80 22.83 -0.15
N PRO A 362 8.88 23.63 0.92
CA PRO A 362 10.01 24.53 1.14
C PRO A 362 11.35 23.79 1.11
N ARG A 363 12.40 24.49 0.67
CA ARG A 363 13.75 23.92 0.61
C ARG A 363 14.19 23.41 1.99
N GLY A 364 14.67 22.17 2.05
CA GLY A 364 15.11 21.52 3.30
C GLY A 364 13.97 21.04 4.19
N ALA A 365 12.73 21.07 3.69
CA ALA A 365 11.58 20.51 4.39
C ALA A 365 11.73 19.00 4.54
N PRO A 366 11.58 18.43 5.75
CA PRO A 366 11.60 16.99 5.94
C PRO A 366 10.43 16.33 5.22
N ASN A 367 10.60 15.07 4.84
CA ASN A 367 9.46 14.26 4.42
C ASN A 367 8.63 13.87 5.64
N ILE A 368 7.31 13.95 5.53
CA ILE A 368 6.40 13.53 6.59
C ILE A 368 6.00 12.08 6.33
N MET A 369 6.16 11.25 7.37
CA MET A 369 5.69 9.88 7.38
C MET A 369 4.48 9.76 8.30
N MET A 370 3.52 8.91 7.94
CA MET A 370 2.36 8.63 8.77
C MET A 370 2.02 7.14 8.81
N ALA A 371 1.46 6.71 9.94
CA ALA A 371 0.92 5.38 10.13
C ALA A 371 -0.29 5.41 11.06
N ALA A 372 -1.19 4.44 10.87
CA ALA A 372 -2.20 4.06 11.84
C ALA A 372 -1.84 2.70 12.44
N GLY A 373 -2.39 2.34 13.58
CA GLY A 373 -2.27 1.00 14.15
C GLY A 373 -3.04 -0.03 13.34
N GLY A 374 -2.84 -1.29 13.63
CA GLY A 374 -3.56 -2.41 13.04
C GLY A 374 -3.89 -3.47 14.09
N THR A 375 -4.57 -4.55 13.71
CA THR A 375 -4.96 -5.60 14.67
C THR A 375 -3.78 -6.30 15.31
N GLN A 376 -2.69 -6.50 14.59
CA GLN A 376 -1.47 -7.05 15.18
C GLN A 376 -0.88 -6.14 16.25
N LEU A 377 -1.22 -4.84 16.20
CA LEU A 377 -0.66 -3.80 17.05
C LEU A 377 -1.71 -3.14 17.97
N HIS A 378 -2.95 -3.62 18.02
CA HIS A 378 -4.02 -2.97 18.79
C HIS A 378 -3.73 -2.79 20.28
N LYS A 379 -2.84 -3.60 20.86
CA LYS A 379 -2.34 -3.44 22.24
C LYS A 379 -1.26 -2.36 22.38
N MET A 380 -0.71 -1.88 21.26
CA MET A 380 0.40 -0.93 21.21
C MET A 380 -0.05 0.43 20.69
N MET A 381 -1.14 0.50 19.93
CA MET A 381 -1.66 1.71 19.30
C MET A 381 -3.16 1.87 19.56
N GLU A 382 -3.58 3.13 19.70
CA GLU A 382 -4.99 3.50 19.91
C GLU A 382 -5.72 3.68 18.57
N ASP A 383 -7.02 3.35 18.55
CA ASP A 383 -7.91 3.51 17.38
C ASP A 383 -8.45 4.95 17.24
N SER A 384 -7.81 5.91 17.87
CA SER A 384 -8.19 7.34 17.84
C SER A 384 -7.00 8.25 17.57
N VAL A 385 -5.93 7.70 17.02
CA VAL A 385 -4.66 8.42 16.80
C VAL A 385 -4.07 8.04 15.44
N ILE A 386 -3.58 9.04 14.73
CA ILE A 386 -2.63 8.87 13.62
C ILE A 386 -1.25 9.30 14.13
N LEU A 387 -0.25 8.47 13.87
CA LEU A 387 1.14 8.77 14.21
C LEU A 387 1.84 9.42 13.02
N ALA A 388 2.69 10.41 13.30
CA ALA A 388 3.46 11.11 12.29
C ALA A 388 4.92 11.28 12.71
N TRP A 389 5.81 11.21 11.73
CA TRP A 389 7.25 11.45 11.88
C TRP A 389 7.73 12.44 10.83
N SER A 390 8.84 13.11 11.12
CA SER A 390 9.57 13.96 10.19
C SER A 390 10.91 13.32 9.86
N PHE A 391 11.13 12.93 8.60
CA PHE A 391 12.38 12.33 8.15
C PHE A 391 13.26 13.42 7.54
N HIS A 392 14.35 13.73 8.22
CA HIS A 392 15.38 14.68 7.79
C HIS A 392 16.58 13.89 7.24
N VAL A 393 16.76 13.90 5.93
CA VAL A 393 17.94 13.27 5.31
C VAL A 393 19.06 14.28 5.14
N ASP A 394 20.29 13.90 5.50
CA ASP A 394 21.50 14.65 5.16
C ASP A 394 22.39 13.79 4.24
N TRP A 395 22.47 14.18 2.98
CA TRP A 395 23.27 13.47 1.97
C TRP A 395 24.77 13.72 2.08
N ARG A 396 25.21 14.75 2.81
CA ARG A 396 26.61 15.08 3.01
C ARG A 396 27.19 14.40 4.23
N ASP A 397 26.39 14.32 5.27
CA ASP A 397 26.76 13.72 6.55
C ASP A 397 25.62 12.82 7.06
N PRO A 398 25.62 11.53 6.67
CA PRO A 398 24.56 10.59 7.08
C PRO A 398 24.36 10.47 8.60
N ALA A 399 25.39 10.80 9.41
CA ALA A 399 25.24 10.81 10.85
C ALA A 399 24.28 11.90 11.36
N LYS A 400 23.96 12.89 10.52
CA LYS A 400 22.94 13.93 10.81
C LYS A 400 21.55 13.58 10.30
N THR A 401 21.43 12.51 9.55
CA THR A 401 20.09 12.00 9.15
C THR A 401 19.35 11.53 10.41
N ARG A 402 18.11 11.95 10.54
CA ARG A 402 17.29 11.63 11.71
C ARG A 402 15.82 11.54 11.37
N VAL A 403 15.09 10.83 12.20
CA VAL A 403 13.64 10.76 12.18
C VAL A 403 13.12 11.25 13.52
N ASP A 404 12.41 12.36 13.48
CA ASP A 404 11.80 12.97 14.66
C ASP A 404 10.36 12.47 14.81
N GLY A 405 9.96 12.01 15.98
CA GLY A 405 8.62 11.49 16.26
C GLY A 405 8.62 10.21 17.12
N PRO A 406 7.47 9.53 17.26
CA PRO A 406 6.19 9.85 16.65
C PRO A 406 5.47 11.01 17.34
N ARG A 407 4.86 11.88 16.53
CA ARG A 407 3.82 12.80 16.98
C ARG A 407 2.48 12.09 16.94
N ARG A 408 1.73 12.17 18.03
CA ARG A 408 0.38 11.61 18.15
C ARG A 408 -0.64 12.68 17.73
N ILE A 409 -1.40 12.42 16.68
CA ILE A 409 -2.44 13.31 16.18
C ILE A 409 -3.79 12.70 16.55
N PRO A 410 -4.54 13.30 17.50
CA PRO A 410 -5.87 12.81 17.85
C PRO A 410 -6.83 12.91 16.65
N VAL A 411 -7.59 11.85 16.43
CA VAL A 411 -8.64 11.75 15.42
C VAL A 411 -9.92 11.19 16.05
N ALA A 412 -11.06 11.34 15.38
CA ALA A 412 -12.27 10.67 15.85
C ALA A 412 -12.05 9.15 15.92
N PRO A 413 -12.49 8.49 16.99
CA PRO A 413 -12.35 7.06 17.14
C PRO A 413 -12.90 6.28 15.95
N TYR A 414 -12.31 5.13 15.67
CA TYR A 414 -12.73 4.23 14.60
C TYR A 414 -12.43 2.78 14.98
N HIS A 415 -13.10 1.86 14.33
CA HIS A 415 -12.72 0.45 14.29
C HIS A 415 -12.29 0.10 12.88
N TYR A 416 -11.15 -0.54 12.77
CA TYR A 416 -10.68 -1.04 11.47
C TYR A 416 -11.71 -1.94 10.81
N LEU A 417 -11.78 -1.92 9.49
CA LEU A 417 -12.69 -2.78 8.75
C LEU A 417 -12.47 -4.24 9.13
N CYS A 418 -13.55 -4.94 9.46
CA CYS A 418 -13.52 -6.31 9.99
C CYS A 418 -12.61 -6.48 11.22
N ASP A 419 -12.58 -5.46 12.09
CA ASP A 419 -11.73 -5.39 13.29
C ASP A 419 -10.25 -5.59 12.97
N GLY A 420 -9.81 -5.14 11.77
CA GLY A 420 -8.45 -5.23 11.25
C GLY A 420 -8.07 -6.61 10.71
N GLN A 421 -9.04 -7.49 10.49
CA GLN A 421 -8.79 -8.74 9.78
C GLN A 421 -8.38 -8.42 8.34
N LEU A 422 -7.27 -8.99 7.89
CA LEU A 422 -6.73 -8.71 6.55
C LEU A 422 -7.52 -9.42 5.47
N THR A 423 -7.93 -10.65 5.72
CA THR A 423 -8.50 -11.57 4.73
C THR A 423 -9.89 -12.07 5.17
N ASP A 424 -10.66 -12.66 4.23
CA ASP A 424 -11.96 -13.32 4.47
C ASP A 424 -13.00 -12.41 5.17
N CYS A 425 -13.10 -11.16 4.70
CA CYS A 425 -13.91 -10.12 5.36
C CYS A 425 -15.14 -9.70 4.55
N VAL A 426 -14.95 -9.26 3.29
CA VAL A 426 -16.03 -8.63 2.51
C VAL A 426 -16.85 -9.69 1.79
N PRO A 427 -18.16 -9.82 2.12
CA PRO A 427 -19.01 -10.82 1.48
C PRO A 427 -19.23 -10.53 0.00
N GLN A 428 -19.59 -11.57 -0.75
CA GLN A 428 -19.90 -11.50 -2.17
C GLN A 428 -21.22 -12.21 -2.45
N PRO A 429 -21.98 -11.80 -3.50
CA PRO A 429 -23.21 -12.51 -3.88
C PRO A 429 -22.92 -13.96 -4.29
N GLY A 430 -23.64 -14.92 -3.68
CA GLY A 430 -23.58 -16.33 -4.08
C GLY A 430 -22.23 -17.02 -3.85
N ALA A 431 -21.32 -16.46 -3.05
CA ALA A 431 -20.06 -17.07 -2.71
C ALA A 431 -19.89 -17.18 -1.20
N GLU A 432 -19.44 -18.35 -0.73
CA GLU A 432 -19.10 -18.55 0.69
C GLU A 432 -17.79 -17.82 1.07
N ARG A 433 -16.93 -17.62 0.09
CA ARG A 433 -15.62 -16.98 0.27
C ARG A 433 -15.77 -15.47 0.27
N HIS A 434 -15.26 -14.84 1.32
CA HIS A 434 -15.21 -13.40 1.44
C HIS A 434 -13.87 -12.88 0.92
N LEU A 435 -13.83 -11.60 0.53
CA LEU A 435 -12.63 -10.97 0.00
C LEU A 435 -11.78 -10.32 1.11
N ASP A 436 -10.53 -10.06 0.77
CA ASP A 436 -9.59 -9.31 1.61
C ASP A 436 -10.11 -7.89 1.90
N ALA A 437 -9.85 -7.41 3.10
CA ALA A 437 -10.18 -6.06 3.53
C ALA A 437 -8.97 -5.13 3.61
N GLN A 438 -7.79 -5.67 3.92
CA GLN A 438 -6.60 -4.87 4.26
C GLN A 438 -6.93 -3.71 5.23
N GLY A 439 -7.83 -4.00 6.19
CA GLY A 439 -8.50 -3.00 7.02
C GLY A 439 -7.65 -2.42 8.14
N ASP A 440 -6.39 -2.83 8.29
CA ASP A 440 -5.52 -2.55 9.44
C ASP A 440 -4.53 -1.40 9.23
N LYS A 441 -4.63 -0.64 8.13
CA LYS A 441 -3.57 0.29 7.74
C LYS A 441 -4.07 1.55 7.02
N LEU A 442 -3.26 2.62 7.05
CA LEU A 442 -3.38 3.69 6.07
C LEU A 442 -3.01 3.15 4.69
N MET A 443 -3.90 3.39 3.71
CA MET A 443 -3.70 2.95 2.34
C MET A 443 -2.68 3.83 1.60
N ALA A 444 -2.06 3.28 0.56
CA ALA A 444 -1.25 4.07 -0.36
C ALA A 444 -2.19 4.97 -1.21
N ARG A 445 -1.86 6.18 -1.47
CA ARG A 445 -0.72 7.06 -1.22
C ARG A 445 -1.01 7.98 -0.03
N LEU A 446 0.04 8.47 0.62
CA LEU A 446 -0.05 9.64 1.49
C LEU A 446 0.24 10.87 0.63
N VAL A 447 -0.79 11.55 0.18
CA VAL A 447 -0.68 12.62 -0.83
C VAL A 447 -0.30 13.93 -0.17
N TYR A 448 0.83 14.51 -0.58
CA TYR A 448 1.20 15.87 -0.22
C TYR A 448 0.84 16.85 -1.33
N ARG A 449 0.25 17.98 -0.93
CA ARG A 449 -0.14 19.05 -1.83
C ARG A 449 0.10 20.41 -1.21
N ARG A 450 0.59 21.35 -2.01
CA ARG A 450 0.66 22.77 -1.61
C ARG A 450 -0.31 23.58 -2.46
N VAL A 451 -1.37 24.08 -1.82
CA VAL A 451 -2.47 24.80 -2.48
C VAL A 451 -2.91 25.95 -1.60
N GLY A 452 -3.24 27.12 -2.19
CA GLY A 452 -3.84 28.24 -1.49
C GLY A 452 -3.02 28.77 -0.31
N GLY A 453 -1.68 28.65 -0.35
CA GLY A 453 -0.78 29.15 0.69
C GLY A 453 -0.60 28.22 1.89
N HIS A 454 -1.18 27.04 1.89
CA HIS A 454 -0.98 26.01 2.90
C HIS A 454 -0.50 24.69 2.29
N GLU A 455 0.03 23.83 3.14
CA GLU A 455 0.50 22.49 2.80
C GLU A 455 -0.48 21.49 3.40
N SER A 456 -1.03 20.60 2.56
CA SER A 456 -1.98 19.57 2.97
C SER A 456 -1.40 18.19 2.75
N ILE A 457 -1.77 17.25 3.62
CA ILE A 457 -1.52 15.82 3.48
C ILE A 457 -2.87 15.11 3.56
N VAL A 458 -3.18 14.30 2.54
CA VAL A 458 -4.42 13.51 2.48
C VAL A 458 -4.10 12.04 2.71
N ALA A 459 -4.86 11.41 3.60
CA ALA A 459 -4.73 9.99 3.94
C ALA A 459 -6.10 9.32 4.00
N VAL A 460 -6.14 8.02 3.70
CA VAL A 460 -7.37 7.21 3.74
C VAL A 460 -7.10 5.84 4.35
N HIS A 461 -8.13 5.24 4.95
CA HIS A 461 -8.16 3.84 5.32
C HIS A 461 -9.62 3.32 5.40
N SER A 462 -9.77 2.02 5.61
CA SER A 462 -11.08 1.38 5.69
C SER A 462 -11.51 1.15 7.14
N VAL A 463 -12.79 1.40 7.45
CA VAL A 463 -13.34 1.26 8.80
C VAL A 463 -14.68 0.54 8.79
N ASN A 464 -15.05 -0.09 9.92
CA ASN A 464 -16.40 -0.55 10.16
C ASN A 464 -17.36 0.65 10.24
N THR A 465 -18.62 0.46 9.81
CA THR A 465 -19.66 1.48 9.83
C THR A 465 -20.84 1.10 10.70
N LYS A 466 -21.64 2.07 11.10
CA LYS A 466 -22.89 1.83 11.86
C LYS A 466 -23.89 0.95 11.11
N ALA A 467 -23.92 1.05 9.79
CA ALA A 467 -24.79 0.26 8.94
C ALA A 467 -24.32 -1.21 8.76
N GLY A 468 -23.18 -1.60 9.36
CA GLY A 468 -22.64 -2.96 9.33
C GLY A 468 -21.80 -3.29 8.11
N GLY A 469 -21.59 -2.34 7.18
CA GLY A 469 -20.69 -2.47 6.03
C GLY A 469 -19.30 -1.86 6.30
N GLY A 470 -18.59 -1.57 5.22
CA GLY A 470 -17.30 -0.85 5.23
C GLY A 470 -17.45 0.58 4.77
N GLY A 471 -16.68 1.50 5.36
CA GLY A 471 -16.63 2.90 4.96
C GLY A 471 -15.21 3.39 4.74
N VAL A 472 -15.07 4.38 3.85
CA VAL A 472 -13.79 5.05 3.63
C VAL A 472 -13.64 6.17 4.65
N ARG A 473 -12.73 6.00 5.60
CA ARG A 473 -12.26 7.06 6.49
C ARG A 473 -11.17 7.83 5.77
N TRP A 474 -11.31 9.14 5.72
CA TRP A 474 -10.36 10.04 5.08
C TRP A 474 -10.01 11.21 5.99
N TYR A 475 -8.82 11.77 5.78
CA TYR A 475 -8.25 12.87 6.54
C TYR A 475 -7.59 13.87 5.61
N GLU A 476 -7.67 15.15 5.96
CA GLU A 476 -6.76 16.20 5.53
C GLU A 476 -6.03 16.73 6.74
N PHE A 477 -4.72 16.60 6.75
CA PHE A 477 -3.84 17.24 7.71
C PHE A 477 -3.23 18.48 7.04
N ARG A 478 -3.04 19.54 7.80
CA ARG A 478 -2.30 20.72 7.36
C ARG A 478 -1.03 20.88 8.16
N LEU A 479 0.06 21.30 7.51
CA LEU A 479 1.30 21.55 8.19
C LEU A 479 1.25 22.95 8.82
N ASP A 480 1.53 23.04 10.12
CA ASP A 480 1.61 24.30 10.84
C ASP A 480 2.91 25.06 10.52
N ARG A 481 3.18 26.16 11.24
CA ARG A 481 4.39 26.97 11.03
C ARG A 481 5.69 26.22 11.37
N ARG A 482 5.63 25.16 12.18
CA ARG A 482 6.74 24.27 12.51
C ARG A 482 6.81 23.08 11.55
N ARG A 483 5.92 23.03 10.57
CA ARG A 483 5.73 21.92 9.62
C ARG A 483 5.29 20.63 10.30
N GLU A 484 4.60 20.75 11.43
CA GLU A 484 4.00 19.61 12.08
C GLU A 484 2.59 19.39 11.55
N PRO A 485 2.20 18.15 11.22
CA PRO A 485 0.87 17.88 10.72
C PRO A 485 -0.18 18.02 11.83
N VAL A 486 -1.21 18.79 11.54
CA VAL A 486 -2.37 19.03 12.39
C VAL A 486 -3.62 18.59 11.63
N LEU A 487 -4.52 17.88 12.29
CA LEU A 487 -5.79 17.48 11.70
C LEU A 487 -6.60 18.75 11.34
N TYR A 488 -6.89 18.91 10.05
CA TYR A 488 -7.74 20.00 9.55
C TYR A 488 -9.19 19.55 9.39
N GLN A 489 -9.39 18.35 8.82
CA GLN A 489 -10.69 17.73 8.67
C GLN A 489 -10.60 16.21 8.53
N GLN A 490 -11.69 15.55 8.82
CA GLN A 490 -11.86 14.12 8.67
C GLN A 490 -13.33 13.76 8.39
N GLY A 491 -13.56 12.61 7.79
CA GLY A 491 -14.89 12.06 7.58
C GLY A 491 -14.83 10.57 7.29
N THR A 492 -15.97 9.89 7.44
CA THR A 492 -16.16 8.51 6.98
C THR A 492 -17.31 8.49 5.98
N TYR A 493 -17.04 8.10 4.74
CA TYR A 493 -18.07 7.98 3.73
C TYR A 493 -18.71 6.59 3.77
N ALA A 494 -19.97 6.53 4.19
CA ALA A 494 -20.73 5.31 4.39
C ALA A 494 -22.25 5.58 4.24
N PRO A 495 -22.74 5.95 3.04
CA PRO A 495 -24.13 6.35 2.84
C PRO A 495 -25.13 5.20 2.95
N ASP A 496 -24.67 3.97 2.99
CA ASP A 496 -25.49 2.75 3.10
C ASP A 496 -24.69 1.61 3.76
N GLY A 497 -25.26 0.40 3.83
CA GLY A 497 -24.65 -0.80 4.42
C GLY A 497 -23.71 -1.57 3.50
N ALA A 498 -23.42 -1.09 2.29
CA ALA A 498 -22.43 -1.72 1.40
C ALA A 498 -21.00 -1.48 1.91
N PHE A 499 -20.07 -2.25 1.37
CA PHE A 499 -18.66 -2.11 1.67
C PHE A 499 -18.00 -1.13 0.70
N ARG A 500 -17.24 -0.19 1.24
CA ARG A 500 -16.32 0.70 0.54
C ARG A 500 -14.96 0.60 1.21
N TRP A 501 -13.97 0.09 0.46
CA TRP A 501 -12.65 -0.22 1.01
C TRP A 501 -11.56 -0.13 -0.06
N MET A 502 -10.32 -0.42 0.27
CA MET A 502 -9.17 -0.32 -0.65
C MET A 502 -9.11 1.04 -1.34
N ALA A 503 -9.29 2.10 -0.58
CA ALA A 503 -9.36 3.44 -1.14
C ALA A 503 -7.99 4.03 -1.45
N SER A 504 -7.94 4.92 -2.44
CA SER A 504 -6.82 5.81 -2.71
C SER A 504 -7.35 7.23 -2.99
N ALA A 505 -6.64 8.24 -2.50
CA ALA A 505 -7.06 9.63 -2.62
C ALA A 505 -6.06 10.46 -3.44
N ALA A 506 -6.55 11.54 -4.04
CA ALA A 506 -5.74 12.60 -4.64
C ALA A 506 -6.36 13.97 -4.39
N MET A 507 -5.55 15.02 -4.44
CA MET A 507 -5.99 16.41 -4.33
C MET A 507 -5.60 17.16 -5.60
N ASP A 508 -6.56 17.82 -6.25
CA ASP A 508 -6.30 18.64 -7.44
C ASP A 508 -5.70 20.02 -7.08
N LYS A 509 -5.35 20.81 -8.09
CA LYS A 509 -4.72 22.15 -7.90
C LYS A 509 -5.60 23.15 -7.16
N ASN A 510 -6.92 22.92 -7.10
CA ASN A 510 -7.86 23.77 -6.37
C ASN A 510 -8.05 23.33 -4.91
N GLY A 511 -7.42 22.22 -4.50
CA GLY A 511 -7.60 21.63 -3.17
C GLY A 511 -8.85 20.75 -3.05
N ASN A 512 -9.50 20.40 -4.16
CA ASN A 512 -10.58 19.44 -4.15
C ASN A 512 -10.00 18.03 -3.96
N ILE A 513 -10.70 17.17 -3.22
CA ILE A 513 -10.26 15.81 -2.93
C ILE A 513 -11.15 14.82 -3.68
N GLY A 514 -10.55 13.94 -4.48
CA GLY A 514 -11.19 12.79 -5.11
C GLY A 514 -10.66 11.49 -4.52
N ILE A 515 -11.55 10.54 -4.28
CA ILE A 515 -11.24 9.25 -3.68
C ILE A 515 -11.86 8.16 -4.52
N GLY A 516 -11.03 7.22 -5.03
CA GLY A 516 -11.48 5.98 -5.65
C GLY A 516 -11.41 4.83 -4.65
N TYR A 517 -12.29 3.83 -4.80
CA TYR A 517 -12.38 2.69 -3.89
C TYR A 517 -13.13 1.51 -4.50
N SER A 518 -12.88 0.31 -3.97
CA SER A 518 -13.68 -0.88 -4.20
C SER A 518 -15.05 -0.74 -3.52
N TYR A 519 -16.10 -1.17 -4.22
CA TYR A 519 -17.48 -1.17 -3.74
C TYR A 519 -18.12 -2.54 -3.96
N GLY A 520 -18.82 -3.07 -2.96
CA GLY A 520 -19.55 -4.34 -3.09
C GLY A 520 -20.13 -4.80 -1.75
N GLY A 521 -20.51 -6.05 -1.67
CA GLY A 521 -21.09 -6.66 -0.47
C GLY A 521 -21.94 -7.88 -0.79
N ALA A 522 -22.76 -8.34 0.16
CA ALA A 522 -23.60 -9.52 -0.03
C ALA A 522 -24.62 -9.36 -1.19
N GLY A 523 -25.03 -8.12 -1.51
CA GLY A 523 -26.01 -7.81 -2.56
C GLY A 523 -25.41 -7.38 -3.90
N ASP A 524 -24.14 -6.99 -3.92
CA ASP A 524 -23.49 -6.40 -5.09
C ASP A 524 -22.14 -7.07 -5.37
N PHE A 525 -21.92 -7.49 -6.62
CA PHE A 525 -20.60 -7.91 -7.07
C PHE A 525 -19.62 -6.76 -7.00
N VAL A 526 -18.37 -7.07 -6.64
CA VAL A 526 -17.37 -6.04 -6.38
C VAL A 526 -16.93 -5.35 -7.65
N GLY A 527 -17.04 -4.03 -7.63
CA GLY A 527 -16.62 -3.11 -8.69
C GLY A 527 -15.92 -1.88 -8.12
N GLN A 528 -15.76 -0.85 -8.94
CA GLN A 528 -15.03 0.35 -8.59
C GLN A 528 -15.92 1.58 -8.64
N ARG A 529 -15.82 2.42 -7.61
CA ARG A 529 -16.52 3.70 -7.51
C ARG A 529 -15.56 4.80 -7.10
N PHE A 530 -16.01 6.03 -7.23
CA PHE A 530 -15.32 7.20 -6.73
C PHE A 530 -16.32 8.24 -6.21
N ALA A 531 -15.87 9.03 -5.25
CA ALA A 531 -16.58 10.18 -4.71
C ALA A 531 -15.58 11.30 -4.44
N GLY A 532 -16.05 12.47 -4.06
CA GLY A 532 -15.13 13.57 -3.78
C GLY A 532 -15.79 14.74 -3.05
N ARG A 533 -14.98 15.77 -2.84
CA ARG A 533 -15.41 17.04 -2.28
C ARG A 533 -14.69 18.20 -2.94
N LEU A 534 -15.32 19.35 -2.94
CA LEU A 534 -14.67 20.61 -3.31
C LEU A 534 -14.01 21.26 -2.08
N ALA A 535 -12.96 22.03 -2.31
CA ALA A 535 -12.27 22.76 -1.24
C ALA A 535 -13.20 23.70 -0.46
N SER A 536 -14.24 24.24 -1.14
CA SER A 536 -15.25 25.15 -0.58
C SER A 536 -16.39 24.47 0.17
N ASP A 537 -16.46 23.13 0.15
CA ASP A 537 -17.55 22.40 0.78
C ASP A 537 -17.44 22.38 2.31
N PRO A 538 -18.54 22.11 3.04
CA PRO A 538 -18.49 21.91 4.49
C PRO A 538 -17.44 20.85 4.85
N LEU A 539 -16.68 21.10 5.93
CA LEU A 539 -15.63 20.19 6.37
C LEU A 539 -16.19 18.81 6.74
N GLY A 540 -15.39 17.78 6.52
CA GLY A 540 -15.71 16.40 6.90
C GLY A 540 -16.70 15.69 5.98
N ARG A 541 -17.09 16.27 4.83
CA ARG A 541 -18.08 15.68 3.91
C ARG A 541 -17.55 15.52 2.51
N LEU A 542 -17.90 14.38 1.88
CA LEU A 542 -17.78 14.15 0.44
C LEU A 542 -19.11 14.54 -0.21
N THR A 543 -19.16 15.73 -0.79
CA THR A 543 -20.39 16.32 -1.35
C THR A 543 -20.59 15.98 -2.82
N VAL A 544 -19.53 15.68 -3.55
CA VAL A 544 -19.62 15.20 -4.94
C VAL A 544 -20.12 13.76 -4.91
N ARG A 545 -21.28 13.53 -5.53
CA ARG A 545 -21.98 12.25 -5.49
C ARG A 545 -21.10 11.13 -6.02
N GLU A 546 -21.21 9.98 -5.35
CA GLU A 546 -20.58 8.73 -5.78
C GLU A 546 -20.97 8.37 -7.23
N ALA A 547 -19.99 7.94 -8.02
CA ALA A 547 -20.20 7.46 -9.38
C ALA A 547 -19.50 6.11 -9.59
N VAL A 548 -20.06 5.33 -10.49
CA VAL A 548 -19.55 4.02 -10.87
C VAL A 548 -18.47 4.17 -11.92
N LEU A 549 -17.31 3.57 -11.68
CA LEU A 549 -16.23 3.44 -12.66
C LEU A 549 -16.26 2.08 -13.37
N ALA A 550 -16.50 1.01 -12.60
CA ALA A 550 -16.67 -0.34 -13.10
C ALA A 550 -17.69 -1.09 -12.26
N THR A 551 -18.59 -1.82 -12.88
CA THR A 551 -19.54 -2.72 -12.22
C THR A 551 -18.98 -4.13 -12.24
N GLY A 552 -18.96 -4.81 -11.09
CA GLY A 552 -18.66 -6.24 -11.02
C GLY A 552 -19.81 -7.07 -11.59
N GLU A 553 -19.48 -8.19 -12.22
CA GLU A 553 -20.44 -9.07 -12.87
C GLU A 553 -20.39 -10.51 -12.33
N ALA A 554 -19.44 -10.83 -11.47
CA ALA A 554 -19.25 -12.14 -10.86
C ALA A 554 -18.51 -12.05 -9.53
N ALA A 555 -18.66 -13.08 -8.69
CA ALA A 555 -17.89 -13.26 -7.47
C ALA A 555 -16.49 -13.85 -7.78
N GLN A 556 -15.51 -13.46 -7.00
CA GLN A 556 -14.19 -14.11 -7.01
C GLN A 556 -14.25 -15.39 -6.18
N THR A 557 -14.00 -16.54 -6.81
CA THR A 557 -14.08 -17.86 -6.16
C THR A 557 -12.74 -18.59 -6.09
N ASN A 558 -11.74 -18.19 -6.87
CA ASN A 558 -10.43 -18.85 -6.95
C ASN A 558 -9.52 -18.50 -5.76
N THR A 559 -9.66 -17.30 -5.20
CA THR A 559 -8.89 -16.85 -4.04
C THR A 559 -9.70 -15.84 -3.24
N LEU A 560 -9.33 -15.60 -1.98
CA LEU A 560 -9.89 -14.51 -1.17
C LEU A 560 -9.08 -13.21 -1.34
N ARG A 561 -7.87 -13.27 -1.93
CA ARG A 561 -6.98 -12.11 -2.08
C ARG A 561 -7.58 -11.09 -3.06
N TRP A 562 -7.72 -9.84 -2.61
CA TRP A 562 -8.30 -8.73 -3.35
C TRP A 562 -7.41 -7.48 -3.25
N GLU A 563 -6.92 -7.02 -4.37
CA GLU A 563 -6.16 -5.78 -4.58
C GLU A 563 -4.86 -5.64 -3.77
N ASP A 564 -4.84 -5.76 -2.47
CA ASP A 564 -3.85 -5.33 -1.47
C ASP A 564 -3.72 -3.80 -1.40
N TYR A 565 -3.71 -3.10 -2.53
CA TYR A 565 -3.80 -1.64 -2.64
C TYR A 565 -4.31 -1.22 -4.02
N THR A 566 -4.81 -0.01 -4.09
CA THR A 566 -5.17 0.71 -5.31
C THR A 566 -4.38 2.01 -5.39
N GLN A 567 -4.47 2.72 -6.49
CA GLN A 567 -3.71 3.95 -6.64
C GLN A 567 -4.45 5.02 -7.43
N THR A 568 -4.39 6.25 -6.91
CA THR A 568 -4.71 7.48 -7.62
C THR A 568 -3.45 8.16 -8.14
N ALA A 569 -3.60 9.01 -9.15
CA ALA A 569 -2.60 9.94 -9.63
C ALA A 569 -3.28 11.21 -10.13
N VAL A 570 -2.66 12.37 -9.94
CA VAL A 570 -3.10 13.62 -10.58
C VAL A 570 -2.41 13.74 -11.94
N ASP A 571 -3.18 14.12 -12.97
CA ASP A 571 -2.64 14.36 -14.30
C ASP A 571 -1.70 15.57 -14.31
N PRO A 572 -0.41 15.40 -14.64
CA PRO A 572 0.55 16.52 -14.63
C PRO A 572 0.30 17.55 -15.73
N SER A 573 -0.53 17.23 -16.73
CA SER A 573 -0.81 18.13 -17.85
C SER A 573 -1.83 19.21 -17.51
N ASP A 574 -2.78 18.93 -16.61
CA ASP A 574 -3.83 19.87 -16.24
C ASP A 574 -3.94 20.14 -14.73
N ASP A 575 -3.31 19.27 -13.94
CA ASP A 575 -3.31 19.32 -12.49
C ASP A 575 -4.71 19.30 -11.84
N CYS A 576 -5.69 18.78 -12.60
CA CYS A 576 -7.12 18.70 -12.28
C CYS A 576 -7.68 17.30 -12.39
N THR A 577 -7.27 16.56 -13.42
CA THR A 577 -7.79 15.22 -13.68
C THR A 577 -7.18 14.23 -12.71
N ILE A 578 -8.03 13.51 -11.99
CA ILE A 578 -7.64 12.45 -11.06
C ILE A 578 -7.82 11.12 -11.78
N TRP A 579 -6.75 10.36 -11.87
CA TRP A 579 -6.71 9.00 -12.36
C TRP A 579 -6.82 8.02 -11.21
N TYR A 580 -7.45 6.88 -11.45
CA TYR A 580 -7.64 5.81 -10.48
C TYR A 580 -7.64 4.45 -11.16
N VAL A 581 -7.13 3.43 -10.49
CA VAL A 581 -7.16 2.04 -10.94
C VAL A 581 -7.65 1.13 -9.82
N GLY A 582 -8.50 0.17 -10.16
CA GLY A 582 -8.95 -0.86 -9.23
C GLY A 582 -9.51 -2.08 -9.96
N ASP A 583 -9.74 -3.15 -9.20
CA ASP A 583 -10.17 -4.45 -9.70
C ASP A 583 -11.69 -4.55 -9.87
N TYR A 584 -12.11 -5.35 -10.82
CA TYR A 584 -13.48 -5.83 -10.95
C TYR A 584 -13.50 -7.21 -11.59
N PHE A 585 -14.59 -7.96 -11.42
CA PHE A 585 -14.74 -9.26 -12.05
C PHE A 585 -15.74 -9.21 -13.20
N ARG A 586 -15.33 -9.67 -14.36
CA ARG A 586 -16.17 -9.90 -15.51
C ARG A 586 -16.89 -11.24 -15.39
N ARG A 587 -18.05 -11.36 -16.00
CA ARG A 587 -18.78 -12.62 -16.08
C ARG A 587 -17.92 -13.72 -16.72
N GLY A 588 -17.81 -14.85 -16.04
CA GLY A 588 -17.01 -15.99 -16.51
C GLY A 588 -15.50 -15.80 -16.43
N ALA A 589 -15.01 -14.71 -15.84
CA ALA A 589 -13.58 -14.55 -15.62
C ALA A 589 -13.06 -15.47 -14.51
N SER A 590 -11.83 -15.96 -14.66
CA SER A 590 -11.14 -16.80 -13.68
C SER A 590 -10.32 -16.01 -12.66
N SER A 591 -10.15 -14.71 -12.87
CA SER A 591 -9.42 -13.79 -12.00
C SER A 591 -9.84 -12.36 -12.31
N TYR A 592 -9.26 -11.38 -11.62
CA TYR A 592 -9.58 -9.97 -11.77
C TYR A 592 -9.29 -9.42 -13.17
N SER A 593 -10.07 -8.41 -13.55
CA SER A 593 -9.73 -7.41 -14.56
C SER A 593 -9.55 -6.09 -13.86
N THR A 594 -8.75 -5.16 -14.41
CA THR A 594 -8.63 -3.82 -13.83
C THR A 594 -9.32 -2.78 -14.69
N ARG A 595 -9.89 -1.77 -14.04
CA ARG A 595 -10.42 -0.57 -14.70
C ARG A 595 -9.55 0.62 -14.36
N ILE A 596 -9.01 1.26 -15.37
CA ILE A 596 -8.35 2.56 -15.26
C ILE A 596 -9.35 3.63 -15.64
N GLY A 597 -9.60 4.58 -14.77
CA GLY A 597 -10.49 5.69 -14.98
C GLY A 597 -9.86 7.03 -14.65
N ALA A 598 -10.34 8.06 -15.33
CA ALA A 598 -9.98 9.44 -15.05
C ALA A 598 -11.26 10.25 -14.84
N PHE A 599 -11.28 11.03 -13.79
CA PHE A 599 -12.41 11.90 -13.48
C PHE A 599 -11.95 13.29 -13.07
N ARG A 600 -12.83 14.26 -13.29
CA ARG A 600 -12.59 15.66 -12.95
C ARG A 600 -13.67 16.17 -12.04
N LEU A 601 -13.27 16.73 -10.91
CA LEU A 601 -14.19 17.34 -9.96
C LEU A 601 -14.73 18.67 -10.50
N PRO A 602 -15.99 19.06 -10.15
CA PRO A 602 -16.58 20.30 -10.61
C PRO A 602 -15.69 21.51 -10.31
N GLY A 603 -15.63 22.45 -11.26
CA GLY A 603 -14.86 23.68 -11.10
C GLY A 603 -13.35 23.59 -11.31
N CYS A 604 -12.78 22.39 -11.47
CA CYS A 604 -11.40 22.26 -11.87
C CYS A 604 -11.30 22.16 -13.41
N SER A 605 -10.82 23.21 -14.03
CA SER A 605 -10.56 23.27 -15.47
C SER A 605 -9.06 23.19 -15.75
N GLY A 606 -8.66 22.36 -16.71
CA GLY A 606 -7.30 22.40 -17.26
C GLY A 606 -7.00 23.79 -17.83
N ALA A 607 -5.77 24.23 -17.75
CA ALA A 607 -5.33 25.33 -18.58
C ALA A 607 -5.56 24.94 -20.06
N ARG A 608 -6.22 25.81 -20.81
CA ARG A 608 -6.34 25.67 -22.27
C ARG A 608 -5.00 25.87 -22.93
#